data_30ed0742edfc8cc70e5073a11f482317
#
_entry.id   30ed0742edfc8cc70e5073a11f482317
#
_cell.length_a   1.000
_cell.length_b   1.000
_cell.length_c   1.000
_cell.angle_alpha   90.00
_cell.angle_beta   90.00
_cell.angle_gamma   90.00
#
_symmetry.space_group_name_H-M   'P 1'
#
loop_
_entity.id
_entity.type
_entity.pdbx_description
1 polymer ?
#
loop_
_entity_poly.entity_id
_entity_poly.type
_entity_poly.pdbx_seq_one_letter_code
_entity_poly.pdbx_strand_id
1 'polypeptide(L)'
;MDNYVYHLDYPFDKIKLISEINSHELTKFSELNPNWLRTSNTGFYGLWLFNHFQQFGDGKVVTGYYKQPAGTVVNEHKDTKCKCRINIKLTDDNSILTMDGQEISYDTALLNVNKYAHSVNKADKDRIIFSIIYIDDNFNDVKNKIHASKN
;
A
#
# COMPACT_ATOMS: atom_id res chain seq x y z
N MET A 1 2.77 -5.56 21.11
CA MET A 1 1.82 -4.71 20.40
C MET A 1 2.43 -4.12 19.15
N ASP A 2 1.79 -4.33 18.06
CA ASP A 2 2.32 -3.92 16.77
C ASP A 2 2.20 -2.42 16.53
N ASN A 3 3.36 -1.76 16.55
CA ASN A 3 3.47 -0.41 16.01
C ASN A 3 3.82 -0.41 14.52
N TYR A 4 3.86 -1.61 13.92
CA TYR A 4 4.24 -1.79 12.51
C TYR A 4 3.04 -1.78 11.59
N VAL A 5 1.97 -2.44 12.01
CA VAL A 5 0.87 -2.82 11.16
C VAL A 5 -0.46 -2.70 11.92
N TYR A 6 -1.46 -2.18 11.21
CA TYR A 6 -2.84 -2.20 11.67
C TYR A 6 -3.69 -2.83 10.55
N HIS A 7 -4.18 -4.03 10.78
CA HIS A 7 -4.98 -4.75 9.79
C HIS A 7 -6.35 -4.09 9.64
N LEU A 8 -6.74 -3.84 8.39
CA LEU A 8 -8.05 -3.27 8.08
C LEU A 8 -9.04 -4.38 7.74
N ASP A 9 -10.16 -4.35 8.42
CA ASP A 9 -11.32 -5.19 8.14
C ASP A 9 -12.34 -4.40 7.31
N TYR A 10 -11.89 -3.91 6.16
CA TYR A 10 -12.69 -3.12 5.24
C TYR A 10 -12.93 -3.94 3.97
N PRO A 11 -14.18 -4.00 3.46
CA PRO A 11 -14.50 -4.85 2.30
C PRO A 11 -14.08 -4.19 0.98
N PHE A 12 -12.79 -4.13 0.72
CA PHE A 12 -12.28 -3.61 -0.55
C PHE A 12 -12.65 -4.52 -1.72
N ASP A 13 -13.14 -3.92 -2.79
CA ASP A 13 -13.42 -4.64 -4.03
C ASP A 13 -12.16 -4.74 -4.88
N LYS A 14 -11.37 -5.78 -4.63
CA LYS A 14 -10.10 -6.02 -5.32
C LYS A 14 -10.28 -6.27 -6.82
N ILE A 15 -11.38 -6.89 -7.21
CA ILE A 15 -11.70 -7.17 -8.62
C ILE A 15 -11.89 -5.86 -9.37
N LYS A 16 -12.59 -4.89 -8.77
CA LYS A 16 -12.72 -3.56 -9.36
C LYS A 16 -11.38 -2.86 -9.52
N LEU A 17 -10.54 -2.89 -8.48
CA LEU A 17 -9.21 -2.28 -8.55
C LEU A 17 -8.37 -2.89 -9.67
N ILE A 18 -8.35 -4.20 -9.81
CA ILE A 18 -7.63 -4.90 -10.88
C ILE A 18 -8.19 -4.52 -12.25
N SER A 19 -9.51 -4.45 -12.40
CA SER A 19 -10.13 -4.10 -13.67
C SER A 19 -9.79 -2.67 -14.10
N GLU A 20 -9.66 -1.76 -13.15
CA GLU A 20 -9.25 -0.38 -13.42
C GLU A 20 -7.80 -0.28 -13.88
N ILE A 21 -6.90 -1.10 -13.33
CA ILE A 21 -5.52 -1.20 -13.83
C ILE A 21 -5.53 -1.66 -15.28
N ASN A 22 -6.26 -2.74 -15.58
CA ASN A 22 -6.30 -3.32 -16.92
C ASN A 22 -6.83 -2.35 -17.96
N SER A 23 -7.75 -1.44 -17.58
CA SER A 23 -8.29 -0.41 -18.48
C SER A 23 -7.30 0.71 -18.77
N HIS A 24 -6.27 0.87 -17.93
CA HIS A 24 -5.29 1.96 -18.06
C HIS A 24 -3.92 1.51 -18.60
N GLU A 25 -3.80 0.30 -19.10
CA GLU A 25 -2.55 -0.28 -19.60
C GLU A 25 -1.43 -0.37 -18.55
N LEU A 26 -1.09 -1.58 -18.14
CA LEU A 26 -0.03 -1.87 -17.18
C LEU A 26 1.36 -1.37 -17.61
N THR A 27 1.53 -1.04 -18.89
CA THR A 27 2.77 -0.51 -19.46
C THR A 27 3.12 0.90 -18.98
N LYS A 28 2.23 1.56 -18.25
CA LYS A 28 2.44 2.93 -17.75
C LYS A 28 3.01 3.01 -16.33
N PHE A 29 3.41 1.90 -15.76
CA PHE A 29 4.14 1.94 -14.51
C PHE A 29 5.52 2.57 -14.73
N SER A 30 5.80 3.66 -14.03
CA SER A 30 7.13 4.27 -14.03
C SER A 30 8.03 3.57 -13.02
N GLU A 31 9.31 3.47 -13.34
CA GLU A 31 10.29 2.90 -12.46
C GLU A 31 10.65 3.89 -11.34
N LEU A 32 10.48 3.50 -10.07
CA LEU A 32 10.95 4.26 -8.91
C LEU A 32 12.34 3.80 -8.46
N ASN A 33 12.60 2.51 -8.63
CA ASN A 33 13.87 1.86 -8.41
C ASN A 33 13.86 0.59 -9.28
N PRO A 34 14.97 -0.15 -9.39
CA PRO A 34 15.05 -1.28 -10.32
C PRO A 34 13.97 -2.35 -10.18
N ASN A 35 13.35 -2.45 -9.01
CA ASN A 35 12.43 -3.55 -8.70
C ASN A 35 11.04 -3.08 -8.25
N TRP A 36 10.74 -1.80 -8.44
CA TRP A 36 9.51 -1.22 -7.94
C TRP A 36 8.93 -0.22 -8.95
N LEU A 37 7.81 -0.55 -9.51
CA LEU A 37 7.15 0.25 -10.53
C LEU A 37 5.92 0.92 -9.94
N ARG A 38 5.55 2.09 -10.44
CA ARG A 38 4.43 2.85 -9.93
C ARG A 38 3.61 3.49 -11.05
N THR A 39 2.28 3.54 -10.87
CA THR A 39 1.39 4.45 -11.60
C THR A 39 0.44 5.13 -10.64
N SER A 40 0.23 6.43 -10.82
CA SER A 40 -0.78 7.19 -10.08
C SER A 40 -2.13 7.24 -10.80
N ASN A 41 -2.24 6.62 -11.98
CA ASN A 41 -3.51 6.53 -12.68
C ASN A 41 -4.47 5.62 -11.89
N THR A 42 -5.62 6.18 -11.51
CA THR A 42 -6.67 5.43 -10.81
C THR A 42 -7.98 5.59 -11.57
N GLY A 43 -8.83 4.57 -11.51
CA GLY A 43 -10.17 4.62 -12.03
C GLY A 43 -11.17 5.18 -11.02
N PHE A 44 -12.44 4.99 -11.28
CA PHE A 44 -13.51 5.52 -10.42
C PHE A 44 -13.51 4.94 -9.02
N TYR A 45 -13.27 3.65 -8.88
CA TYR A 45 -13.24 3.03 -7.56
C TYR A 45 -12.01 3.46 -6.76
N GLY A 46 -10.85 3.56 -7.40
CA GLY A 46 -9.66 4.10 -6.75
C GLY A 46 -9.86 5.54 -6.26
N LEU A 47 -10.51 6.37 -7.06
CA LEU A 47 -10.86 7.74 -6.67
C LEU A 47 -11.87 7.76 -5.52
N TRP A 48 -12.86 6.87 -5.55
CA TRP A 48 -13.83 6.75 -4.45
C TRP A 48 -13.14 6.36 -3.15
N LEU A 49 -12.19 5.42 -3.20
CA LEU A 49 -11.39 5.05 -2.04
C LEU A 49 -10.55 6.21 -1.54
N PHE A 50 -9.94 6.96 -2.45
CA PHE A 50 -9.20 8.17 -2.08
C PHE A 50 -10.09 9.15 -1.31
N ASN A 51 -11.26 9.46 -1.85
CA ASN A 51 -12.20 10.39 -1.22
C ASN A 51 -12.64 9.89 0.17
N HIS A 52 -12.87 8.59 0.32
CA HIS A 52 -13.25 8.02 1.60
C HIS A 52 -12.12 8.06 2.62
N PHE A 53 -10.93 7.62 2.23
CA PHE A 53 -9.81 7.45 3.16
C PHE A 53 -9.03 8.73 3.45
N GLN A 54 -9.17 9.77 2.63
CA GLN A 54 -8.52 11.06 2.94
C GLN A 54 -9.06 11.69 4.23
N GLN A 55 -10.27 11.35 4.66
CA GLN A 55 -10.83 11.85 5.91
C GLN A 55 -10.02 11.44 7.15
N PHE A 56 -9.21 10.41 7.04
CA PHE A 56 -8.40 9.90 8.15
C PHE A 56 -7.03 10.57 8.25
N GLY A 57 -6.76 11.54 7.40
CA GLY A 57 -5.57 12.38 7.48
C GLY A 57 -5.95 13.85 7.55
N ASP A 58 -5.14 14.65 8.22
CA ASP A 58 -5.29 16.11 8.24
C ASP A 58 -4.48 16.76 7.12
N GLY A 59 -3.48 16.08 6.62
CA GLY A 59 -2.60 16.55 5.57
C GLY A 59 -2.87 15.93 4.21
N LYS A 60 -1.84 15.93 3.38
CA LYS A 60 -1.93 15.43 2.01
C LYS A 60 -2.03 13.91 1.96
N VAL A 61 -2.96 13.40 1.15
CA VAL A 61 -3.14 11.99 0.86
C VAL A 61 -3.04 11.79 -0.66
N VAL A 62 -2.34 10.76 -1.08
CA VAL A 62 -2.24 10.36 -2.49
C VAL A 62 -2.49 8.87 -2.64
N THR A 63 -2.81 8.44 -3.85
CA THR A 63 -3.02 7.02 -4.16
C THR A 63 -2.15 6.59 -5.34
N GLY A 64 -1.92 5.31 -5.46
CA GLY A 64 -1.22 4.75 -6.59
C GLY A 64 -1.22 3.23 -6.58
N TYR A 65 -0.97 2.66 -7.75
CA TYR A 65 -0.69 1.24 -7.91
C TYR A 65 0.82 1.05 -7.94
N TYR A 66 1.26 -0.02 -7.30
CA TYR A 66 2.66 -0.42 -7.28
C TYR A 66 2.80 -1.84 -7.75
N LYS A 67 3.86 -2.10 -8.50
CA LYS A 67 4.15 -3.42 -9.04
C LYS A 67 5.59 -3.80 -8.74
N GLN A 68 5.76 -4.97 -8.15
CA GLN A 68 7.03 -5.66 -8.00
C GLN A 68 7.05 -6.81 -9.01
N PRO A 69 7.90 -6.74 -10.06
CA PRO A 69 7.94 -7.81 -11.04
C PRO A 69 8.37 -9.15 -10.43
N ALA A 70 7.85 -10.24 -10.98
CA ALA A 70 8.21 -11.59 -10.57
C ALA A 70 9.73 -11.77 -10.56
N GLY A 71 10.24 -12.47 -9.56
CA GLY A 71 11.66 -12.76 -9.43
C GLY A 71 12.51 -11.62 -8.89
N THR A 72 11.93 -10.47 -8.57
CA THR A 72 12.64 -9.33 -7.98
C THR A 72 12.37 -9.23 -6.47
N VAL A 73 13.20 -8.45 -5.79
CA VAL A 73 13.05 -8.14 -4.37
C VAL A 73 12.93 -6.63 -4.19
N VAL A 74 12.27 -6.21 -3.13
CA VAL A 74 12.31 -4.82 -2.67
C VAL A 74 13.29 -4.77 -1.50
N ASN A 75 14.42 -4.11 -1.70
CA ASN A 75 15.47 -4.02 -0.70
C ASN A 75 15.03 -3.25 0.54
N GLU A 76 15.63 -3.57 1.68
CA GLU A 76 15.31 -2.90 2.93
C GLU A 76 15.52 -1.40 2.84
N HIS A 77 14.50 -0.65 3.22
CA HIS A 77 14.51 0.82 3.21
C HIS A 77 13.41 1.35 4.15
N LYS A 78 13.47 2.64 4.43
CA LYS A 78 12.37 3.41 5.03
C LYS A 78 11.79 4.33 3.98
N ASP A 79 10.48 4.49 3.97
CA ASP A 79 9.85 5.48 3.12
C ASP A 79 10.13 6.87 3.69
N THR A 80 10.68 7.76 2.88
CA THR A 80 11.06 9.11 3.32
C THR A 80 10.05 10.18 2.91
N LYS A 81 9.20 9.87 1.91
CA LYS A 81 8.25 10.83 1.33
C LYS A 81 6.84 10.71 1.91
N CYS A 82 6.60 9.76 2.78
CA CYS A 82 5.32 9.60 3.47
C CYS A 82 5.54 9.08 4.89
N LYS A 83 4.51 9.21 5.72
CA LYS A 83 4.57 8.77 7.12
C LYS A 83 4.05 7.35 7.30
N CYS A 84 2.93 7.04 6.64
CA CYS A 84 2.33 5.71 6.66
C CYS A 84 1.50 5.51 5.40
N ARG A 85 1.10 4.27 5.16
CA ARG A 85 0.30 3.94 3.99
C ARG A 85 -0.57 2.72 4.21
N ILE A 86 -1.75 2.73 3.60
CA ILE A 86 -2.59 1.54 3.50
C ILE A 86 -2.18 0.82 2.22
N ASN A 87 -1.82 -0.45 2.35
CA ASN A 87 -1.58 -1.33 1.22
C ASN A 87 -2.70 -2.35 1.11
N ILE A 88 -3.26 -2.47 -0.09
CA ILE A 88 -4.25 -3.48 -0.44
C ILE A 88 -3.56 -4.45 -1.41
N LYS A 89 -3.38 -5.70 -1.02
CA LYS A 89 -2.80 -6.72 -1.89
C LYS A 89 -3.81 -7.13 -2.94
N LEU A 90 -3.43 -7.00 -4.22
CA LEU A 90 -4.31 -7.34 -5.35
C LEU A 90 -3.97 -8.68 -5.98
N THR A 91 -2.79 -9.21 -5.73
CA THR A 91 -2.31 -10.47 -6.30
C THR A 91 -2.14 -11.52 -5.23
N ASP A 92 -2.41 -12.76 -5.60
CA ASP A 92 -2.16 -13.93 -4.76
C ASP A 92 -0.74 -14.44 -5.06
N ASP A 93 0.25 -13.77 -4.50
CA ASP A 93 1.66 -14.08 -4.63
C ASP A 93 2.23 -14.56 -3.27
N ASN A 94 3.40 -15.18 -3.30
CA ASN A 94 4.05 -15.71 -2.11
C ASN A 94 5.02 -14.73 -1.45
N SER A 95 4.97 -13.46 -1.80
CA SER A 95 5.86 -12.47 -1.22
C SER A 95 5.56 -12.22 0.26
N ILE A 96 6.61 -11.94 1.01
CA ILE A 96 6.54 -11.68 2.45
C ILE A 96 7.13 -10.30 2.72
N LEU A 97 6.37 -9.47 3.42
CA LEU A 97 6.85 -8.21 3.95
C LEU A 97 7.61 -8.47 5.24
N THR A 98 8.82 -7.94 5.34
CA THR A 98 9.59 -7.90 6.59
C THR A 98 9.71 -6.45 7.03
N MET A 99 9.36 -6.17 8.27
CA MET A 99 9.43 -4.82 8.83
C MET A 99 10.08 -4.89 10.21
N ASP A 100 11.18 -4.16 10.37
CA ASP A 100 12.00 -4.17 11.58
C ASP A 100 12.41 -5.61 12.00
N GLY A 101 12.77 -6.43 11.01
CA GLY A 101 13.14 -7.82 11.21
C GLY A 101 11.99 -8.80 11.46
N GLN A 102 10.74 -8.33 11.46
CA GLN A 102 9.56 -9.17 11.70
C GLN A 102 8.84 -9.45 10.37
N GLU A 103 8.53 -10.72 10.12
CA GLU A 103 7.69 -11.09 8.99
C GLU A 103 6.23 -10.71 9.27
N ILE A 104 5.62 -10.00 8.33
CA ILE A 104 4.26 -9.52 8.45
C ILE A 104 3.43 -10.09 7.32
N SER A 105 2.41 -10.88 7.68
CA SER A 105 1.39 -11.34 6.74
C SER A 105 0.19 -10.41 6.83
N TYR A 106 -0.23 -9.86 5.70
CA TYR A 106 -1.42 -9.00 5.65
C TYR A 106 -2.14 -9.18 4.32
N ASP A 107 -3.41 -8.89 4.34
CA ASP A 107 -4.25 -8.74 3.15
C ASP A 107 -4.45 -7.27 2.83
N THR A 108 -4.91 -6.51 3.80
CA THR A 108 -5.04 -5.06 3.75
C THR A 108 -4.62 -4.50 5.10
N ALA A 109 -3.69 -3.56 5.09
CA ALA A 109 -3.16 -3.02 6.34
C ALA A 109 -2.63 -1.60 6.17
N LEU A 110 -2.75 -0.83 7.25
CA LEU A 110 -2.00 0.40 7.44
C LEU A 110 -0.60 0.03 7.95
N LEU A 111 0.43 0.53 7.29
CA LEU A 111 1.82 0.19 7.55
C LEU A 111 2.62 1.43 7.96
N ASN A 112 3.45 1.28 8.99
CA ASN A 112 4.29 2.35 9.54
C ASN A 112 5.64 2.42 8.83
N VAL A 113 5.61 2.70 7.54
CA VAL A 113 6.73 2.58 6.61
C VAL A 113 7.84 3.63 6.77
N ASN A 114 7.53 4.75 7.39
CA ASN A 114 8.53 5.80 7.64
C ASN A 114 9.37 5.49 8.87
N LYS A 115 8.74 4.95 9.91
CA LYS A 115 9.41 4.67 11.18
C LYS A 115 10.27 3.42 11.11
N TYR A 116 9.80 2.39 10.41
CA TYR A 116 10.47 1.08 10.40
C TYR A 116 11.00 0.72 9.02
N ALA A 117 12.22 0.23 8.99
CA ALA A 117 12.83 -0.33 7.79
C ALA A 117 12.06 -1.59 7.36
N HIS A 118 11.81 -1.73 6.08
CA HIS A 118 11.03 -2.82 5.53
C HIS A 118 11.56 -3.27 4.17
N SER A 119 11.27 -4.52 3.86
CA SER A 119 11.67 -5.17 2.61
C SER A 119 10.61 -6.16 2.17
N VAL A 120 10.64 -6.53 0.90
CA VAL A 120 9.79 -7.60 0.38
C VAL A 120 10.67 -8.60 -0.35
N ASN A 121 10.52 -9.88 -0.01
CA ASN A 121 11.30 -10.93 -0.62
C ASN A 121 10.91 -11.18 -2.07
N LYS A 122 11.63 -12.09 -2.71
CA LYS A 122 11.40 -12.48 -4.10
C LYS A 122 10.01 -13.11 -4.27
N ALA A 123 9.20 -12.50 -5.13
CA ALA A 123 7.87 -13.00 -5.44
C ALA A 123 7.94 -14.02 -6.58
N ASP A 124 7.08 -15.04 -6.55
CA ASP A 124 6.96 -16.06 -7.59
C ASP A 124 6.25 -15.55 -8.84
N LYS A 125 5.48 -14.49 -8.71
CA LYS A 125 4.78 -13.79 -9.80
C LYS A 125 4.71 -12.31 -9.51
N ASP A 126 4.26 -11.51 -10.47
CA ASP A 126 4.10 -10.07 -10.28
C ASP A 126 3.23 -9.79 -9.05
N ARG A 127 3.75 -8.96 -8.16
CA ARG A 127 3.03 -8.49 -6.99
C ARG A 127 2.50 -7.10 -7.27
N ILE A 128 1.18 -6.94 -7.17
CA ILE A 128 0.52 -5.64 -7.38
C ILE A 128 -0.24 -5.27 -6.13
N ILE A 129 -0.07 -4.03 -5.70
CA ILE A 129 -0.82 -3.44 -4.59
C ILE A 129 -1.43 -2.12 -5.03
N PHE A 130 -2.57 -1.77 -4.42
CA PHE A 130 -3.09 -0.41 -4.42
C PHE A 130 -2.77 0.24 -3.09
N SER A 131 -2.24 1.46 -3.11
CA SER A 131 -1.84 2.15 -1.89
C SER A 131 -2.57 3.45 -1.71
N ILE A 132 -2.95 3.74 -0.46
CA ILE A 132 -3.46 5.03 0.00
C ILE A 132 -2.39 5.57 0.94
N ILE A 133 -1.79 6.69 0.58
CA ILE A 133 -0.51 7.14 1.15
C ILE A 133 -0.73 8.46 1.89
N TYR A 134 -0.42 8.46 3.19
CA TYR A 134 -0.50 9.64 4.05
C TYR A 134 0.88 10.29 4.12
N ILE A 135 1.00 11.46 3.52
CA ILE A 135 2.28 12.17 3.40
C ILE A 135 2.70 12.78 4.73
N ASP A 136 1.75 13.41 5.42
CA ASP A 136 2.04 14.23 6.60
C ASP A 136 1.59 13.60 7.93
N ASP A 137 0.61 12.72 7.89
CA ASP A 137 -0.01 12.16 9.09
C ASP A 137 0.69 10.89 9.54
N ASN A 138 1.00 10.82 10.84
CA ASN A 138 1.67 9.64 11.37
C ASN A 138 0.74 8.43 11.54
N PHE A 139 1.35 7.28 11.68
CA PHE A 139 0.66 5.99 11.77
C PHE A 139 -0.39 5.95 12.90
N ASN A 140 -0.05 6.44 14.09
CA ASN A 140 -0.97 6.37 15.22
C ASN A 140 -2.20 7.25 15.03
N ASP A 141 -2.03 8.45 14.48
CA ASP A 141 -3.14 9.37 14.24
C ASP A 141 -4.11 8.80 13.21
N VAL A 142 -3.59 8.28 12.10
CA VAL A 142 -4.42 7.66 11.07
C VAL A 142 -5.12 6.41 11.62
N LYS A 143 -4.38 5.54 12.29
CA LYS A 143 -4.93 4.34 12.93
C LYS A 143 -6.09 4.67 13.86
N ASN A 144 -5.90 5.67 14.73
CA ASN A 144 -6.93 6.04 15.70
C ASN A 144 -8.19 6.58 15.02
N LYS A 145 -8.05 7.36 13.97
CA LYS A 145 -9.20 7.87 13.20
C LYS A 145 -9.94 6.77 12.48
N ILE A 146 -9.24 5.82 11.86
CA ILE A 146 -9.87 4.66 11.22
C ILE A 146 -10.61 3.84 12.27
N HIS A 147 -9.98 3.57 13.40
CA HIS A 147 -10.58 2.78 14.47
C HIS A 147 -11.84 3.45 15.02
N ALA A 148 -11.80 4.75 15.27
CA ALA A 148 -12.95 5.51 15.75
C ALA A 148 -14.14 5.50 14.77
N SER A 149 -13.87 5.45 13.47
CA SER A 149 -14.91 5.45 12.43
C SER A 149 -15.75 4.17 12.41
N LYS A 150 -15.29 3.10 13.08
CA LYS A 150 -16.00 1.82 13.15
C LYS A 150 -17.12 1.79 14.20
N ASN A 151 -17.23 2.82 15.02
CA ASN A 151 -18.21 2.90 16.11
C ASN A 151 -19.43 3.75 15.73
#